data_32de0d868bef81e5bd28bfccd41a81f5
#
_entry.id   32de0d868bef81e5bd28bfccd41a81f5
#
_cell.length_a   1.000
_cell.length_b   1.000
_cell.length_c   1.000
_cell.angle_alpha   90.00
_cell.angle_beta   90.00
_cell.angle_gamma   90.00
#
_symmetry.space_group_name_H-M   'P 1'
#
loop_
_entity.id
_entity.type
_entity.pdbx_description
1 polymer ?
#
loop_
_entity_poly.entity_id
_entity_poly.type
_entity_poly.pdbx_seq_one_letter_code
_entity_poly.pdbx_strand_id
1 'polypeptide(L)'
;MDFTKASEALHSAKKIIDSGLANLRSLSNPEDHQVFLYDLAHLSSAHSIATSFLDYADKGSHEGKLVEIFCADALRSFGMASFGVENVWGFEKSDIEIIREYVRRSGNPENYVQGSNTLAVNHLSEDMELVAQTFRRFGEEQISGIAEEIHRKDLDVPESVINGLADLGCFGLSIPVEYGGSATGSNSDMQAMVIATEELSRA
;
A
#
# COMPACT_ATOMS: atom_id res chain seq x y z
N MET A 1 11.30 -14.23 13.67
CA MET A 1 12.09 -12.97 13.55
C MET A 1 11.73 -12.04 14.68
N ASP A 2 12.66 -11.22 15.14
CA ASP A 2 12.36 -10.22 16.17
C ASP A 2 12.01 -8.88 15.49
N PHE A 3 10.73 -8.50 15.52
CA PHE A 3 10.24 -7.25 14.94
C PHE A 3 10.24 -6.08 15.91
N THR A 4 10.83 -6.24 17.10
CA THR A 4 10.92 -5.19 18.12
C THR A 4 11.54 -3.92 17.52
N LYS A 5 12.60 -4.04 16.72
CA LYS A 5 13.25 -2.88 16.07
C LYS A 5 12.40 -2.21 15.00
N ALA A 6 11.60 -2.96 14.25
CA ALA A 6 10.64 -2.39 13.31
C ALA A 6 9.57 -1.59 14.06
N SER A 7 9.02 -2.16 15.13
CA SER A 7 8.05 -1.49 15.99
C SER A 7 8.62 -0.22 16.65
N GLU A 8 9.86 -0.25 17.14
CA GLU A 8 10.54 0.92 17.71
C GLU A 8 10.70 2.03 16.66
N ALA A 9 11.13 1.67 15.46
CA ALA A 9 11.29 2.64 14.37
C ALA A 9 9.95 3.22 13.90
N LEU A 10 8.91 2.40 13.80
CA LEU A 10 7.55 2.87 13.49
C LEU A 10 7.00 3.75 14.63
N HIS A 11 7.27 3.43 15.89
CA HIS A 11 6.89 4.30 17.00
C HIS A 11 7.56 5.67 16.91
N SER A 12 8.85 5.73 16.55
CA SER A 12 9.56 6.98 16.33
C SER A 12 8.98 7.76 15.14
N ALA A 13 8.62 7.07 14.06
CA ALA A 13 7.93 7.68 12.91
C ALA A 13 6.58 8.27 13.30
N LYS A 14 5.83 7.59 14.17
CA LYS A 14 4.55 8.12 14.72
C LYS A 14 4.74 9.42 15.47
N LYS A 15 5.79 9.55 16.28
CA LYS A 15 6.11 10.80 16.99
C LYS A 15 6.40 11.94 16.01
N ILE A 16 7.14 11.67 14.94
CA ILE A 16 7.42 12.65 13.88
C ILE A 16 6.12 13.12 13.23
N ILE A 17 5.22 12.19 12.89
CA ILE A 17 3.89 12.51 12.36
C ILE A 17 3.09 13.38 13.34
N ASP A 18 3.05 13.00 14.61
CA ASP A 18 2.29 13.73 15.62
C ASP A 18 2.84 15.14 15.85
N SER A 19 4.15 15.31 15.83
CA SER A 19 4.81 16.62 15.88
C SER A 19 4.45 17.47 14.64
N GLY A 20 4.51 16.88 13.45
CA GLY A 20 4.12 17.53 12.21
C GLY A 20 2.66 17.98 12.22
N LEU A 21 1.76 17.13 12.70
CA LEU A 21 0.34 17.46 12.87
C LEU A 21 0.12 18.59 13.90
N ALA A 22 0.86 18.58 14.99
CA ALA A 22 0.79 19.66 16.00
C ALA A 22 1.25 20.99 15.42
N ASN A 23 2.37 21.00 14.69
CA ASN A 23 2.86 22.19 14.02
C ASN A 23 1.87 22.70 12.98
N LEU A 24 1.32 21.83 12.15
CA LEU A 24 0.32 22.19 11.14
C LEU A 24 -0.89 22.88 11.77
N ARG A 25 -1.39 22.38 12.91
CA ARG A 25 -2.54 22.97 13.62
C ARG A 25 -2.23 24.34 14.20
N SER A 26 -0.96 24.69 14.38
CA SER A 26 -0.54 26.00 14.88
C SER A 26 -0.42 27.06 13.77
N LEU A 27 -0.46 26.65 12.50
CA LEU A 27 -0.36 27.57 11.37
C LEU A 27 -1.65 28.35 11.15
N SER A 28 -1.53 29.64 10.85
CA SER A 28 -2.68 30.52 10.59
C SER A 28 -3.41 30.16 9.30
N ASN A 29 -2.68 29.67 8.30
CA ASN A 29 -3.23 29.22 7.02
C ASN A 29 -2.50 27.94 6.56
N PRO A 30 -2.97 26.76 6.95
CA PRO A 30 -2.34 25.49 6.57
C PRO A 30 -2.23 25.28 5.06
N GLU A 31 -3.14 25.85 4.27
CA GLU A 31 -3.17 25.70 2.81
C GLU A 31 -1.96 26.32 2.11
N ASP A 32 -1.28 27.28 2.73
CA ASP A 32 -0.04 27.84 2.20
C ASP A 32 1.16 26.86 2.29
N HIS A 33 0.96 25.73 2.97
CA HIS A 33 1.98 24.70 3.22
C HIS A 33 1.65 23.37 2.53
N GLN A 34 1.13 23.41 1.31
CA GLN A 34 0.62 22.22 0.59
C GLN A 34 1.67 21.12 0.42
N VAL A 35 2.94 21.45 0.19
CA VAL A 35 4.03 20.45 0.08
C VAL A 35 4.16 19.67 1.39
N PHE A 36 4.20 20.39 2.52
CA PHE A 36 4.27 19.76 3.85
C PHE A 36 3.02 18.92 4.16
N LEU A 37 1.84 19.43 3.81
CA LEU A 37 0.57 18.69 3.95
C LEU A 37 0.59 17.38 3.17
N TYR A 38 1.06 17.44 1.94
CA TYR A 38 1.18 16.29 1.06
C TYR A 38 2.13 15.23 1.66
N ASP A 39 3.33 15.63 2.05
CA ASP A 39 4.32 14.76 2.67
C ASP A 39 3.77 14.13 3.96
N LEU A 40 3.12 14.93 4.82
CA LEU A 40 2.53 14.47 6.07
C LEU A 40 1.43 13.42 5.83
N ALA A 41 0.57 13.64 4.83
CA ALA A 41 -0.47 12.68 4.46
C ALA A 41 0.12 11.37 3.95
N HIS A 42 1.11 11.43 3.05
CA HIS A 42 1.79 10.25 2.52
C HIS A 42 2.54 9.47 3.59
N LEU A 43 3.30 10.15 4.46
CA LEU A 43 4.03 9.48 5.54
C LEU A 43 3.08 8.87 6.58
N SER A 44 1.94 9.53 6.86
CA SER A 44 0.91 8.99 7.76
C SER A 44 0.30 7.71 7.18
N SER A 45 0.01 7.69 5.88
CA SER A 45 -0.50 6.52 5.17
C SER A 45 0.53 5.38 5.16
N ALA A 46 1.76 5.66 4.77
CA ALA A 46 2.85 4.69 4.75
C ALA A 46 3.11 4.07 6.13
N HIS A 47 3.10 4.90 7.18
CA HIS A 47 3.22 4.46 8.57
C HIS A 47 2.06 3.52 8.97
N SER A 48 0.81 3.88 8.65
CA SER A 48 -0.36 3.07 8.99
C SER A 48 -0.32 1.72 8.31
N ILE A 49 0.04 1.68 7.02
CA ILE A 49 0.21 0.44 6.26
C ILE A 49 1.34 -0.41 6.86
N ALA A 50 2.51 0.19 7.13
CA ALA A 50 3.64 -0.52 7.70
C ALA A 50 3.33 -1.11 9.09
N THR A 51 2.57 -0.38 9.92
CA THR A 51 2.13 -0.86 11.23
C THR A 51 1.19 -2.04 11.11
N SER A 52 0.19 -1.96 10.23
CA SER A 52 -0.74 -3.07 9.97
C SER A 52 -0.04 -4.27 9.34
N PHE A 53 1.02 -4.03 8.57
CA PHE A 53 1.76 -5.09 7.88
C PHE A 53 2.65 -5.90 8.84
N LEU A 54 2.93 -5.43 10.06
CA LEU A 54 3.69 -6.19 11.06
C LEU A 54 3.06 -7.56 11.35
N ASP A 55 1.73 -7.63 11.43
CA ASP A 55 1.01 -8.87 11.71
C ASP A 55 1.18 -9.93 10.59
N TYR A 56 1.50 -9.48 9.37
CA TYR A 56 1.77 -10.36 8.25
C TYR A 56 3.02 -11.21 8.45
N ALA A 57 3.96 -10.75 9.25
CA ALA A 57 5.20 -11.46 9.56
C ALA A 57 4.98 -12.80 10.29
N ASP A 58 3.87 -12.94 11.01
CA ASP A 58 3.54 -14.16 11.75
C ASP A 58 3.12 -15.32 10.82
N LYS A 59 2.85 -15.03 9.55
CA LYS A 59 2.46 -16.04 8.56
C LYS A 59 3.62 -16.91 8.10
N GLY A 60 4.86 -16.41 8.17
CA GLY A 60 6.03 -17.20 7.77
C GLY A 60 7.34 -16.41 7.71
N SER A 61 8.43 -17.12 7.42
CA SER A 61 9.76 -16.50 7.35
C SER A 61 9.93 -15.61 6.13
N HIS A 62 9.27 -15.95 5.03
CA HIS A 62 9.27 -15.14 3.81
C HIS A 62 8.48 -13.85 4.02
N GLU A 63 7.27 -13.97 4.57
CA GLU A 63 6.41 -12.85 4.94
C GLU A 63 7.11 -11.90 5.91
N GLY A 64 7.79 -12.45 6.90
CA GLY A 64 8.62 -11.67 7.82
C GLY A 64 9.72 -10.87 7.10
N LYS A 65 10.33 -11.44 6.07
CA LYS A 65 11.33 -10.73 5.25
C LYS A 65 10.70 -9.60 4.43
N LEU A 66 9.53 -9.84 3.86
CA LEU A 66 8.77 -8.82 3.13
C LEU A 66 8.38 -7.65 4.05
N VAL A 67 7.93 -7.95 5.27
CA VAL A 67 7.61 -6.93 6.29
C VAL A 67 8.86 -6.11 6.65
N GLU A 68 10.01 -6.75 6.87
CA GLU A 68 11.26 -6.05 7.19
C GLU A 68 11.63 -5.05 6.09
N ILE A 69 11.57 -5.47 4.82
CA ILE A 69 11.89 -4.65 3.65
C ILE A 69 10.89 -3.51 3.49
N PHE A 70 9.60 -3.83 3.57
CA PHE A 70 8.53 -2.85 3.40
C PHE A 70 8.59 -1.76 4.47
N CYS A 71 8.79 -2.12 5.74
CA CYS A 71 8.95 -1.15 6.82
C CYS A 71 10.19 -0.26 6.60
N ALA A 72 11.28 -0.82 6.11
CA ALA A 72 12.48 -0.04 5.82
C ALA A 72 12.27 0.93 4.66
N ASP A 73 11.53 0.54 3.64
CA ASP A 73 11.21 1.39 2.49
C ASP A 73 10.25 2.53 2.87
N ALA A 74 9.18 2.21 3.57
CA ALA A 74 8.25 3.19 4.12
C ALA A 74 8.97 4.22 5.02
N LEU A 75 9.85 3.76 5.91
CA LEU A 75 10.59 4.61 6.84
C LEU A 75 11.69 5.43 6.17
N ARG A 76 12.25 5.00 5.04
CA ARG A 76 13.21 5.76 4.25
C ARG A 76 12.62 7.11 3.80
N SER A 77 11.35 7.12 3.45
CA SER A 77 10.63 8.30 3.00
C SER A 77 10.58 9.41 4.06
N PHE A 78 10.58 9.06 5.36
CA PHE A 78 10.67 10.05 6.44
C PHE A 78 11.98 10.86 6.40
N GLY A 79 13.10 10.18 6.13
CA GLY A 79 14.38 10.86 5.98
C GLY A 79 14.38 11.82 4.80
N MET A 80 13.81 11.42 3.67
CA MET A 80 13.75 12.26 2.47
C MET A 80 12.85 13.48 2.66
N ALA A 81 11.66 13.30 3.23
CA ALA A 81 10.70 14.39 3.43
C ALA A 81 11.11 15.38 4.52
N SER A 82 11.91 14.96 5.49
CA SER A 82 12.32 15.81 6.61
C SER A 82 13.67 16.50 6.42
N PHE A 83 14.48 16.06 5.48
CA PHE A 83 15.83 16.57 5.27
C PHE A 83 15.85 18.07 4.90
N GLY A 84 16.47 18.88 5.77
CA GLY A 84 16.61 20.32 5.59
C GLY A 84 15.37 21.15 6.02
N VAL A 85 14.30 20.47 6.47
CA VAL A 85 13.06 21.10 6.97
C VAL A 85 12.62 20.54 8.32
N GLU A 86 13.56 20.03 9.11
CA GLU A 86 13.33 19.38 10.39
C GLU A 86 12.55 20.28 11.38
N ASN A 87 12.76 21.58 11.30
CA ASN A 87 12.05 22.56 12.13
C ASN A 87 10.55 22.64 11.81
N VAL A 88 10.15 22.36 10.55
CA VAL A 88 8.75 22.33 10.15
C VAL A 88 8.06 21.11 10.71
N TRP A 89 8.77 19.98 10.75
CA TRP A 89 8.28 18.74 11.33
C TRP A 89 8.28 18.76 12.87
N GLY A 90 9.20 19.50 13.49
CA GLY A 90 9.25 19.70 14.95
C GLY A 90 9.59 18.44 15.75
N PHE A 91 10.34 17.50 15.17
CA PHE A 91 10.73 16.27 15.84
C PHE A 91 12.09 16.37 16.52
N GLU A 92 12.35 15.46 17.46
CA GLU A 92 13.64 15.33 18.11
C GLU A 92 14.65 14.55 17.23
N LYS A 93 15.91 14.98 17.26
CA LYS A 93 16.97 14.34 16.48
C LYS A 93 17.10 12.85 16.78
N SER A 94 16.84 12.43 18.02
CA SER A 94 16.86 11.03 18.44
C SER A 94 15.86 10.16 17.69
N ASP A 95 14.68 10.67 17.37
CA ASP A 95 13.64 9.89 16.69
C ASP A 95 14.06 9.55 15.26
N ILE A 96 14.66 10.50 14.53
CA ILE A 96 15.16 10.22 13.18
C ILE A 96 16.37 9.28 13.18
N GLU A 97 17.20 9.29 14.22
CA GLU A 97 18.35 8.36 14.32
C GLU A 97 17.88 6.90 14.47
N ILE A 98 16.83 6.64 15.23
CA ILE A 98 16.23 5.30 15.36
C ILE A 98 15.74 4.80 14.00
N ILE A 99 15.04 5.67 13.25
CA ILE A 99 14.58 5.37 11.89
C ILE A 99 15.76 5.09 10.96
N ARG A 100 16.78 5.94 10.98
CA ARG A 100 17.98 5.81 10.15
C ARG A 100 18.71 4.50 10.40
N GLU A 101 18.88 4.11 11.65
CA GLU A 101 19.54 2.86 12.02
C GLU A 101 18.77 1.64 11.52
N TYR A 102 17.43 1.66 11.64
CA TYR A 102 16.61 0.60 11.12
C TYR A 102 16.70 0.50 9.58
N VAL A 103 16.58 1.63 8.87
CA VAL A 103 16.66 1.69 7.40
C VAL A 103 18.05 1.24 6.93
N ARG A 104 19.12 1.65 7.60
CA ARG A 104 20.50 1.22 7.26
C ARG A 104 20.68 -0.29 7.38
N ARG A 105 20.07 -0.90 8.38
CA ARG A 105 20.15 -2.33 8.65
C ARG A 105 19.28 -3.15 7.70
N SER A 106 18.02 -2.77 7.57
CA SER A 106 16.99 -3.59 6.92
C SER A 106 16.71 -3.19 5.46
N GLY A 107 16.99 -1.95 5.09
CA GLY A 107 16.76 -1.42 3.74
C GLY A 107 18.01 -1.47 2.83
N ASN A 108 18.92 -2.41 3.03
CA ASN A 108 20.07 -2.58 2.15
C ASN A 108 19.70 -3.37 0.87
N PRO A 109 20.45 -3.20 -0.25
CA PRO A 109 20.13 -3.85 -1.53
C PRO A 109 20.09 -5.39 -1.47
N GLU A 110 20.91 -6.01 -0.63
CA GLU A 110 20.95 -7.48 -0.48
C GLU A 110 19.64 -8.03 0.07
N ASN A 111 19.01 -7.32 1.00
CA ASN A 111 17.72 -7.68 1.56
C ASN A 111 16.62 -7.65 0.48
N TYR A 112 16.61 -6.65 -0.40
CA TYR A 112 15.66 -6.57 -1.51
C TYR A 112 15.81 -7.75 -2.47
N VAL A 113 17.04 -8.11 -2.83
CA VAL A 113 17.31 -9.27 -3.70
C VAL A 113 16.84 -10.56 -3.04
N GLN A 114 17.09 -10.75 -1.75
CA GLN A 114 16.62 -11.95 -1.03
C GLN A 114 15.10 -12.02 -0.94
N GLY A 115 14.42 -10.88 -0.76
CA GLY A 115 12.96 -10.83 -0.72
C GLY A 115 12.28 -11.08 -2.07
N SER A 116 12.94 -10.72 -3.19
CA SER A 116 12.38 -10.86 -4.54
C SER A 116 12.54 -12.26 -5.15
N ASN A 117 13.40 -13.12 -4.59
CA ASN A 117 13.74 -14.41 -5.17
C ASN A 117 12.75 -15.55 -4.88
N THR A 118 11.71 -15.29 -4.11
CA THR A 118 10.70 -16.30 -3.75
C THR A 118 9.31 -15.75 -4.06
N LEU A 119 8.48 -16.57 -4.73
CA LEU A 119 7.07 -16.27 -4.85
C LEU A 119 6.42 -16.42 -3.47
N ALA A 120 5.72 -15.38 -3.04
CA ALA A 120 4.95 -15.43 -1.81
C ALA A 120 3.85 -16.49 -1.92
N VAL A 121 3.60 -17.18 -0.82
CA VAL A 121 2.41 -18.05 -0.71
C VAL A 121 1.18 -17.14 -0.68
N ASN A 122 0.16 -17.51 -1.42
CA ASN A 122 -1.13 -16.86 -1.36
C ASN A 122 -1.79 -17.16 0.00
N HIS A 123 -2.16 -16.13 0.74
CA HIS A 123 -2.84 -16.23 2.05
C HIS A 123 -4.32 -15.83 1.96
N LEU A 124 -4.93 -15.98 0.78
CA LEU A 124 -6.34 -15.69 0.58
C LEU A 124 -7.23 -16.77 1.24
N SER A 125 -8.42 -16.40 1.65
CA SER A 125 -9.47 -17.36 1.98
C SER A 125 -9.99 -18.07 0.72
N GLU A 126 -10.68 -19.19 0.88
CA GLU A 126 -11.27 -19.92 -0.25
C GLU A 126 -12.18 -19.03 -1.10
N ASP A 127 -13.00 -18.17 -0.47
CA ASP A 127 -13.87 -17.23 -1.18
C ASP A 127 -13.07 -16.21 -1.99
N MET A 128 -12.01 -15.66 -1.41
CA MET A 128 -11.15 -14.69 -2.09
C MET A 128 -10.32 -15.33 -3.21
N GLU A 129 -9.92 -16.59 -3.05
CA GLU A 129 -9.28 -17.34 -4.12
C GLU A 129 -10.25 -17.56 -5.31
N LEU A 130 -11.52 -17.81 -5.04
CA LEU A 130 -12.54 -17.90 -6.09
C LEU A 130 -12.74 -16.58 -6.82
N VAL A 131 -12.73 -15.46 -6.10
CA VAL A 131 -12.74 -14.11 -6.69
C VAL A 131 -11.53 -13.93 -7.61
N ALA A 132 -10.32 -14.26 -7.13
CA ALA A 132 -9.09 -14.15 -7.92
C ALA A 132 -9.17 -14.99 -9.21
N GLN A 133 -9.59 -16.25 -9.12
CA GLN A 133 -9.73 -17.13 -10.28
C GLN A 133 -10.76 -16.61 -11.29
N THR A 134 -11.84 -16.02 -10.82
CA THR A 134 -12.89 -15.47 -11.67
C THR A 134 -12.39 -14.27 -12.49
N PHE A 135 -11.74 -13.31 -11.84
CA PHE A 135 -11.19 -12.14 -12.54
C PHE A 135 -9.98 -12.49 -13.40
N ARG A 136 -9.13 -13.42 -12.96
CA ARG A 136 -8.01 -13.94 -13.77
C ARG A 136 -8.50 -14.54 -15.08
N ARG A 137 -9.47 -15.46 -14.99
CA ARG A 137 -10.05 -16.10 -16.19
C ARG A 137 -10.65 -15.05 -17.13
N PHE A 138 -11.41 -14.11 -16.60
CA PHE A 138 -11.98 -13.02 -17.40
C PHE A 138 -10.88 -12.19 -18.09
N GLY A 139 -9.83 -11.82 -17.37
CA GLY A 139 -8.69 -11.09 -17.92
C GLY A 139 -8.01 -11.85 -19.05
N GLU A 140 -7.71 -13.15 -18.84
CA GLU A 140 -7.09 -14.01 -19.83
C GLU A 140 -7.95 -14.21 -21.08
N GLU A 141 -9.25 -14.40 -20.92
CA GLU A 141 -10.17 -14.72 -22.03
C GLU A 141 -10.63 -13.47 -22.81
N GLN A 142 -10.82 -12.33 -22.13
CA GLN A 142 -11.47 -11.17 -22.71
C GLN A 142 -10.55 -9.96 -22.93
N ILE A 143 -9.44 -9.85 -22.19
CA ILE A 143 -8.59 -8.66 -22.16
C ILE A 143 -7.21 -8.91 -22.78
N SER A 144 -6.50 -9.96 -22.37
CA SER A 144 -5.10 -10.20 -22.76
C SER A 144 -4.83 -10.13 -24.26
N GLY A 145 -5.77 -10.63 -25.08
CA GLY A 145 -5.62 -10.66 -26.53
C GLY A 145 -5.74 -9.29 -27.22
N ILE A 146 -6.26 -8.28 -26.53
CA ILE A 146 -6.57 -6.95 -27.12
C ILE A 146 -5.92 -5.78 -26.38
N ALA A 147 -5.43 -6.00 -25.15
CA ALA A 147 -4.91 -4.94 -24.27
C ALA A 147 -3.76 -4.15 -24.95
N GLU A 148 -2.79 -4.84 -25.54
CA GLU A 148 -1.66 -4.21 -26.21
C GLU A 148 -2.11 -3.35 -27.41
N GLU A 149 -3.06 -3.83 -28.19
CA GLU A 149 -3.57 -3.09 -29.35
C GLU A 149 -4.33 -1.83 -28.94
N ILE A 150 -5.19 -1.95 -27.93
CA ILE A 150 -5.91 -0.82 -27.35
C ILE A 150 -4.93 0.25 -26.87
N HIS A 151 -3.93 -0.15 -26.07
CA HIS A 151 -2.95 0.77 -25.53
C HIS A 151 -2.11 1.46 -26.62
N ARG A 152 -1.59 0.70 -27.60
CA ARG A 152 -0.72 1.24 -28.65
C ARG A 152 -1.44 2.17 -29.64
N LYS A 153 -2.72 1.93 -29.89
CA LYS A 153 -3.51 2.66 -30.88
C LYS A 153 -4.46 3.67 -30.27
N ASP A 154 -4.43 3.81 -28.94
CA ASP A 154 -5.33 4.70 -28.18
C ASP A 154 -6.82 4.44 -28.52
N LEU A 155 -7.20 3.14 -28.52
CA LEU A 155 -8.55 2.71 -28.85
C LEU A 155 -9.44 2.73 -27.60
N ASP A 156 -10.73 2.85 -27.84
CA ASP A 156 -11.73 2.65 -26.78
C ASP A 156 -11.77 1.19 -26.31
N VAL A 157 -12.03 1.00 -25.01
CA VAL A 157 -12.28 -0.34 -24.46
C VAL A 157 -13.58 -0.89 -25.04
N PRO A 158 -13.58 -2.11 -25.64
CA PRO A 158 -14.78 -2.68 -26.24
C PRO A 158 -15.94 -2.81 -25.25
N GLU A 159 -17.15 -2.52 -25.73
CA GLU A 159 -18.38 -2.68 -24.95
C GLU A 159 -18.55 -4.08 -24.35
N SER A 160 -18.06 -5.13 -25.04
CA SER A 160 -18.11 -6.52 -24.53
C SER A 160 -17.31 -6.70 -23.26
N VAL A 161 -16.17 -6.01 -23.12
CA VAL A 161 -15.34 -6.02 -21.89
C VAL A 161 -16.07 -5.30 -20.77
N ILE A 162 -16.63 -4.11 -21.05
CA ILE A 162 -17.35 -3.30 -20.07
C ILE A 162 -18.57 -4.06 -19.56
N ASN A 163 -19.36 -4.66 -20.46
CA ASN A 163 -20.54 -5.45 -20.09
C ASN A 163 -20.15 -6.71 -19.29
N GLY A 164 -19.07 -7.40 -19.69
CA GLY A 164 -18.59 -8.56 -18.95
C GLY A 164 -18.12 -8.21 -17.53
N LEU A 165 -17.44 -7.08 -17.34
CA LEU A 165 -17.08 -6.58 -16.00
C LEU A 165 -18.31 -6.19 -15.18
N ALA A 166 -19.33 -5.62 -15.82
CA ALA A 166 -20.61 -5.31 -15.16
C ALA A 166 -21.33 -6.59 -14.71
N ASP A 167 -21.38 -7.61 -15.57
CA ASP A 167 -21.99 -8.91 -15.26
C ASP A 167 -21.26 -9.62 -14.10
N LEU A 168 -19.95 -9.43 -13.97
CA LEU A 168 -19.17 -9.90 -12.82
C LEU A 168 -19.34 -9.05 -11.56
N GLY A 169 -20.09 -7.95 -11.61
CA GLY A 169 -20.28 -7.04 -10.49
C GLY A 169 -19.08 -6.16 -10.16
N CYS A 170 -18.06 -6.08 -11.04
CA CYS A 170 -16.81 -5.37 -10.81
C CYS A 170 -17.04 -3.92 -10.38
N PHE A 171 -17.93 -3.21 -11.03
CA PHE A 171 -18.24 -1.80 -10.74
C PHE A 171 -19.01 -1.59 -9.42
N GLY A 172 -19.55 -2.66 -8.85
CA GLY A 172 -20.30 -2.63 -7.58
C GLY A 172 -19.46 -3.00 -6.35
N LEU A 173 -18.20 -3.41 -6.50
CA LEU A 173 -17.38 -3.94 -5.40
C LEU A 173 -17.18 -2.95 -4.24
N SER A 174 -17.14 -1.64 -4.53
CA SER A 174 -16.99 -0.59 -3.52
C SER A 174 -18.29 0.17 -3.21
N ILE A 175 -19.37 -0.18 -3.89
CA ILE A 175 -20.67 0.47 -3.72
C ILE A 175 -21.45 -0.28 -2.63
N PRO A 176 -21.96 0.41 -1.60
CA PRO A 176 -22.78 -0.23 -0.57
C PRO A 176 -24.03 -0.93 -1.15
N VAL A 177 -24.42 -2.03 -0.50
CA VAL A 177 -25.59 -2.84 -0.91
C VAL A 177 -26.87 -1.99 -1.04
N GLU A 178 -27.04 -1.00 -0.17
CA GLU A 178 -28.21 -0.09 -0.20
C GLU A 178 -28.29 0.77 -1.47
N TYR A 179 -27.17 0.92 -2.21
CA TYR A 179 -27.11 1.63 -3.49
C TYR A 179 -26.95 0.67 -4.69
N GLY A 180 -27.21 -0.63 -4.48
CA GLY A 180 -27.17 -1.63 -5.54
C GLY A 180 -25.81 -2.25 -5.81
N GLY A 181 -24.81 -1.99 -4.98
CA GLY A 181 -23.50 -2.64 -5.03
C GLY A 181 -23.41 -3.90 -4.17
N SER A 182 -22.20 -4.36 -3.90
CA SER A 182 -21.91 -5.56 -3.10
C SER A 182 -21.15 -5.29 -1.81
N ALA A 183 -20.72 -4.04 -1.57
CA ALA A 183 -19.93 -3.70 -0.39
C ALA A 183 -20.78 -3.76 0.90
N THR A 184 -20.29 -4.49 1.90
CA THR A 184 -20.92 -4.69 3.22
C THR A 184 -20.29 -3.80 4.31
N GLY A 185 -19.22 -3.08 4.00
CA GLY A 185 -18.40 -2.31 4.95
C GLY A 185 -17.36 -3.16 5.68
N SER A 186 -17.11 -4.37 5.21
CA SER A 186 -16.12 -5.29 5.79
C SER A 186 -14.74 -5.17 5.15
N ASN A 187 -13.71 -5.68 5.83
CA ASN A 187 -12.36 -5.74 5.27
C ASN A 187 -12.28 -6.61 4.01
N SER A 188 -13.16 -7.59 3.86
CA SER A 188 -13.23 -8.45 2.68
C SER A 188 -13.64 -7.69 1.41
N ASP A 189 -14.41 -6.60 1.52
CA ASP A 189 -14.77 -5.77 0.38
C ASP A 189 -13.54 -5.11 -0.26
N MET A 190 -12.66 -4.53 0.58
CA MET A 190 -11.38 -3.96 0.12
C MET A 190 -10.47 -5.02 -0.46
N GLN A 191 -10.43 -6.21 0.15
CA GLN A 191 -9.63 -7.33 -0.35
C GLN A 191 -10.12 -7.78 -1.73
N ALA A 192 -11.42 -7.91 -1.94
CA ALA A 192 -12.01 -8.25 -3.24
C ALA A 192 -11.66 -7.23 -4.32
N MET A 193 -11.71 -5.93 -4.00
CA MET A 193 -11.29 -4.85 -4.92
C MET A 193 -9.82 -4.96 -5.32
N VAL A 194 -8.93 -5.17 -4.34
CA VAL A 194 -7.49 -5.32 -4.60
C VAL A 194 -7.22 -6.52 -5.50
N ILE A 195 -7.86 -7.66 -5.21
CA ILE A 195 -7.73 -8.88 -5.98
C ILE A 195 -8.23 -8.68 -7.42
N ALA A 196 -9.43 -8.10 -7.60
CA ALA A 196 -9.97 -7.82 -8.92
C ALA A 196 -9.03 -6.92 -9.74
N THR A 197 -8.51 -5.84 -9.10
CA THR A 197 -7.57 -4.92 -9.74
C THR A 197 -6.26 -5.62 -10.11
N GLU A 198 -5.70 -6.44 -9.22
CA GLU A 198 -4.47 -7.20 -9.47
C GLU A 198 -4.64 -8.13 -10.67
N GLU A 199 -5.69 -8.96 -10.68
CA GLU A 199 -5.89 -9.96 -11.74
C GLU A 199 -6.22 -9.32 -13.10
N LEU A 200 -7.00 -8.24 -13.12
CA LEU A 200 -7.26 -7.49 -14.35
C LEU A 200 -6.03 -6.75 -14.88
N SER A 201 -5.15 -6.29 -13.99
CA SER A 201 -3.91 -5.60 -14.38
C SER A 201 -2.84 -6.55 -14.93
N ARG A 202 -2.98 -7.85 -14.73
CA ARG A 202 -2.08 -8.88 -15.28
C ARG A 202 -2.42 -9.26 -16.72
N ALA A 203 -3.61 -8.97 -17.16
CA ALA A 203 -4.09 -9.27 -18.50
C ALA A 203 -3.65 -8.21 -19.50
#